data_c70e2e953a47b6f4e91d98b89dbe9b07
#
_entry.id   c70e2e953a47b6f4e91d98b89dbe9b07
#
_cell.length_a   1.000
_cell.length_b   1.000
_cell.length_c   1.000
_cell.angle_alpha   90.00
_cell.angle_beta   90.00
_cell.angle_gamma   90.00
#
_symmetry.space_group_name_H-M   'P 1'
#
loop_
_entity.id
_entity.type
_entity.pdbx_description
1 polymer ?
#
loop_
_entity_poly.entity_id
_entity_poly.type
_entity_poly.pdbx_seq_one_letter_code
_entity_poly.pdbx_strand_id
1 'polypeptide(L)'
;VVINVMRGGPSTGMPTRPAQGDVMQARWGSHGDTVVIALVPASVAEIYSQTVRAFNLSEQLRVPVIVLIDEIIGHLVETVEIPASDTLVVTGRKWASGPAEDFKPYAINGSDIPAMPRPGAGYRTHITGLTHAEDGFPTQDPAVVARVMTRLLGKLDHHRDLIDCYETVACDDAEILIVAYGITARSAHRAVHQARAQGLAAGLFRPVTLWPFPEQALRSVTRCAQAVLVPEMNGGQLCWEVDRICAGTPVSRLNRIDGESITPDQIQQRIIELAEHAEH
;
A
#
# COMPACT_ATOMS: atom_id res chain seq x y z
N VAL A 1 11.82 -6.62 -3.85
CA VAL A 1 10.48 -6.97 -3.34
C VAL A 1 10.64 -7.71 -2.03
N VAL A 2 9.84 -7.33 -1.03
CA VAL A 2 9.78 -7.98 0.28
C VAL A 2 8.36 -8.52 0.46
N ILE A 3 8.25 -9.79 0.82
CA ILE A 3 6.98 -10.41 1.18
C ILE A 3 6.93 -10.49 2.71
N ASN A 4 5.96 -9.82 3.31
CA ASN A 4 5.72 -9.84 4.75
C ASN A 4 4.35 -10.47 5.03
N VAL A 5 4.35 -11.60 5.75
CA VAL A 5 3.13 -12.25 6.22
C VAL A 5 2.85 -11.75 7.63
N MET A 6 1.85 -10.86 7.75
CA MET A 6 1.47 -10.20 9.00
C MET A 6 0.75 -11.15 9.93
N ARG A 7 1.27 -11.30 11.13
CA ARG A 7 0.72 -12.15 12.20
C ARG A 7 0.67 -11.42 13.53
N GLY A 8 0.03 -12.03 14.52
CA GLY A 8 -0.06 -11.45 15.86
C GLY A 8 1.32 -11.18 16.47
N GLY A 9 1.65 -9.91 16.68
CA GLY A 9 2.84 -9.39 17.37
C GLY A 9 2.47 -8.82 18.75
N PRO A 10 3.42 -8.14 19.43
CA PRO A 10 4.83 -7.92 19.07
C PRO A 10 5.73 -9.12 19.29
N SER A 11 6.99 -9.07 18.80
CA SER A 11 8.00 -10.12 18.87
C SER A 11 7.50 -11.44 18.25
N THR A 12 7.76 -12.60 18.85
CA THR A 12 7.24 -13.90 18.38
C THR A 12 5.71 -13.92 18.38
N GLY A 13 5.09 -13.26 19.34
CA GLY A 13 3.65 -13.04 19.40
C GLY A 13 2.81 -14.31 19.28
N MET A 14 1.85 -14.30 18.36
CA MET A 14 0.96 -15.41 18.04
C MET A 14 1.24 -15.91 16.62
N PRO A 15 2.12 -16.93 16.43
CA PRO A 15 2.67 -17.29 15.11
C PRO A 15 1.64 -17.74 14.07
N THR A 16 0.49 -18.25 14.50
CA THR A 16 -0.57 -18.81 13.65
C THR A 16 -1.89 -18.04 13.79
N ARG A 17 -1.82 -16.77 14.20
CA ARG A 17 -3.00 -15.93 14.36
C ARG A 17 -2.90 -14.67 13.51
N PRO A 18 -3.97 -14.30 12.81
CA PRO A 18 -3.96 -13.14 11.96
C PRO A 18 -3.82 -11.83 12.74
N ALA A 19 -3.12 -10.89 12.14
CA ALA A 19 -3.08 -9.50 12.57
C ALA A 19 -2.70 -8.60 11.39
N GLN A 20 -2.90 -7.30 11.53
CA GLN A 20 -2.53 -6.27 10.55
C GLN A 20 -1.60 -5.24 11.19
N GLY A 21 -0.65 -5.72 12.02
CA GLY A 21 0.19 -4.87 12.88
C GLY A 21 1.38 -4.22 12.20
N ASP A 22 1.75 -4.61 10.97
CA ASP A 22 2.98 -4.18 10.30
C ASP A 22 2.76 -3.03 9.30
N VAL A 23 1.58 -2.44 9.27
CA VAL A 23 1.18 -1.39 8.33
C VAL A 23 2.07 -0.15 8.45
N MET A 24 2.24 0.36 9.66
CA MET A 24 3.10 1.53 9.90
C MET A 24 4.58 1.18 9.87
N GLN A 25 4.97 -0.06 10.20
CA GLN A 25 6.33 -0.53 9.99
C GLN A 25 6.70 -0.51 8.50
N ALA A 26 5.80 -0.97 7.62
CA ALA A 26 6.03 -0.89 6.18
C ALA A 26 6.23 0.56 5.71
N ARG A 27 5.56 1.53 6.35
CA ARG A 27 5.68 2.96 6.01
C ARG A 27 6.91 3.61 6.61
N TRP A 28 7.17 3.39 7.91
CA TRP A 28 8.12 4.15 8.72
C TRP A 28 9.18 3.28 9.42
N GLY A 29 9.32 2.01 9.03
CA GLY A 29 10.23 1.08 9.67
C GLY A 29 11.72 1.36 9.46
N SER A 30 12.07 2.22 8.50
CA SER A 30 13.43 2.73 8.31
C SER A 30 13.61 4.09 8.97
N HIS A 31 14.84 4.43 9.31
CA HIS A 31 15.18 5.78 9.74
C HIS A 31 15.43 6.70 8.54
N GLY A 32 15.25 8.01 8.75
CA GLY A 32 15.39 9.03 7.69
C GLY A 32 14.20 9.07 6.73
N ASP A 33 14.30 9.95 5.75
CA ASP A 33 13.27 10.17 4.76
C ASP A 33 13.42 9.17 3.60
N THR A 34 12.49 8.24 3.51
CA THR A 34 12.51 7.18 2.49
C THR A 34 11.17 7.07 1.78
N VAL A 35 11.18 6.43 0.62
CA VAL A 35 9.96 6.07 -0.12
C VAL A 35 9.85 4.56 -0.27
N VAL A 36 8.64 4.05 -0.13
CA VAL A 36 8.33 2.63 -0.25
C VAL A 36 6.95 2.48 -0.88
N ILE A 37 6.76 1.40 -1.63
CA ILE A 37 5.43 0.98 -2.09
C ILE A 37 5.03 -0.22 -1.24
N ALA A 38 3.80 -0.21 -0.72
CA ALA A 38 3.23 -1.36 -0.02
C ALA A 38 1.91 -1.76 -0.68
N LEU A 39 1.78 -3.04 -0.99
CA LEU A 39 0.60 -3.64 -1.61
C LEU A 39 -0.06 -4.60 -0.63
N VAL A 40 -1.40 -4.65 -0.60
CA VAL A 40 -2.16 -5.50 0.31
C VAL A 40 -3.17 -6.34 -0.48
N PRO A 41 -2.84 -7.61 -0.77
CA PRO A 41 -3.81 -8.54 -1.37
C PRO A 41 -4.89 -8.96 -0.36
N ALA A 42 -6.09 -9.29 -0.86
CA ALA A 42 -7.20 -9.77 -0.07
C ALA A 42 -7.64 -11.21 -0.40
N SER A 43 -6.96 -11.89 -1.33
CA SER A 43 -7.25 -13.27 -1.72
C SER A 43 -5.99 -13.99 -2.20
N VAL A 44 -6.06 -15.31 -2.33
CA VAL A 44 -4.96 -16.13 -2.87
C VAL A 44 -4.64 -15.73 -4.32
N ALA A 45 -5.66 -15.46 -5.13
CA ALA A 45 -5.47 -14.98 -6.50
C ALA A 45 -4.74 -13.63 -6.54
N GLU A 46 -5.06 -12.73 -5.62
CA GLU A 46 -4.40 -11.44 -5.54
C GLU A 46 -2.98 -11.52 -5.00
N ILE A 47 -2.64 -12.48 -4.12
CA ILE A 47 -1.24 -12.70 -3.74
C ILE A 47 -0.40 -12.91 -4.99
N TYR A 48 -0.88 -13.72 -5.93
CA TYR A 48 -0.18 -13.96 -7.18
C TYR A 48 -0.06 -12.68 -8.03
N SER A 49 -1.18 -12.04 -8.35
CA SER A 49 -1.20 -10.87 -9.23
C SER A 49 -0.45 -9.66 -8.63
N GLN A 50 -0.60 -9.41 -7.33
CA GLN A 50 0.10 -8.31 -6.65
C GLN A 50 1.60 -8.60 -6.47
N THR A 51 2.01 -9.87 -6.38
CA THR A 51 3.44 -10.22 -6.41
C THR A 51 4.06 -9.88 -7.76
N VAL A 52 3.44 -10.27 -8.88
CA VAL A 52 3.90 -9.87 -10.23
C VAL A 52 3.97 -8.35 -10.35
N ARG A 53 2.92 -7.66 -9.91
CA ARG A 53 2.87 -6.19 -9.92
C ARG A 53 3.97 -5.58 -9.06
N ALA A 54 4.27 -6.16 -7.90
CA ALA A 54 5.35 -5.69 -7.02
C ALA A 54 6.71 -5.71 -7.72
N PHE A 55 7.01 -6.79 -8.46
CA PHE A 55 8.24 -6.87 -9.25
C PHE A 55 8.25 -5.83 -10.36
N ASN A 56 7.14 -5.66 -11.09
CA ASN A 56 7.04 -4.64 -12.15
C ASN A 56 7.28 -3.23 -11.60
N LEU A 57 6.64 -2.86 -10.49
CA LEU A 57 6.83 -1.56 -9.85
C LEU A 57 8.27 -1.36 -9.36
N SER A 58 8.84 -2.39 -8.73
CA SER A 58 10.22 -2.32 -8.25
C SER A 58 11.22 -2.15 -9.40
N GLU A 59 11.04 -2.88 -10.50
CA GLU A 59 11.90 -2.78 -11.68
C GLU A 59 11.76 -1.42 -12.38
N GLN A 60 10.53 -0.94 -12.55
CA GLN A 60 10.28 0.33 -13.23
C GLN A 60 10.74 1.54 -12.42
N LEU A 61 10.47 1.55 -11.11
CA LEU A 61 10.66 2.73 -10.27
C LEU A 61 11.97 2.72 -9.46
N ARG A 62 12.68 1.58 -9.42
CA ARG A 62 13.87 1.40 -8.56
C ARG A 62 13.58 1.80 -7.11
N VAL A 63 12.54 1.22 -6.54
CA VAL A 63 12.13 1.42 -5.13
C VAL A 63 11.87 0.07 -4.46
N PRO A 64 11.99 -0.03 -3.14
CA PRO A 64 11.49 -1.18 -2.41
C PRO A 64 9.97 -1.29 -2.56
N VAL A 65 9.49 -2.52 -2.79
CA VAL A 65 8.05 -2.84 -2.78
C VAL A 65 7.82 -3.94 -1.76
N ILE A 66 6.88 -3.69 -0.84
CA ILE A 66 6.50 -4.63 0.20
C ILE A 66 5.11 -5.18 -0.13
N VAL A 67 4.94 -6.49 -0.11
CA VAL A 67 3.62 -7.12 -0.18
C VAL A 67 3.25 -7.56 1.23
N LEU A 68 2.23 -6.93 1.79
CA LEU A 68 1.70 -7.21 3.12
C LEU A 68 0.57 -8.23 3.00
N ILE A 69 0.80 -9.45 3.43
CA ILE A 69 -0.16 -10.54 3.36
C ILE A 69 -0.69 -10.82 4.77
N ASP A 70 -2.00 -10.81 4.95
CA ASP A 70 -2.57 -11.31 6.21
C ASP A 70 -2.27 -12.81 6.37
N GLU A 71 -1.82 -13.23 7.52
CA GLU A 71 -1.46 -14.63 7.83
C GLU A 71 -2.56 -15.60 7.42
N ILE A 72 -3.82 -15.28 7.71
CA ILE A 72 -4.97 -16.09 7.35
C ILE A 72 -5.11 -16.29 5.83
N ILE A 73 -4.82 -15.26 5.01
CA ILE A 73 -4.85 -15.38 3.55
C ILE A 73 -3.70 -16.28 3.08
N GLY A 74 -2.53 -16.19 3.73
CA GLY A 74 -1.39 -17.04 3.46
C GLY A 74 -1.65 -18.53 3.71
N HIS A 75 -2.60 -18.86 4.58
CA HIS A 75 -3.03 -20.23 4.89
C HIS A 75 -4.29 -20.69 4.15
N LEU A 76 -5.01 -19.77 3.48
CA LEU A 76 -6.19 -20.14 2.70
C LEU A 76 -5.84 -21.00 1.50
N VAL A 77 -6.73 -21.95 1.22
CA VAL A 77 -6.73 -22.74 -0.02
C VAL A 77 -7.94 -22.33 -0.84
N GLU A 78 -7.69 -21.71 -1.97
CA GLU A 78 -8.73 -21.27 -2.90
C GLU A 78 -8.46 -21.85 -4.30
N THR A 79 -9.52 -22.08 -5.08
CA THR A 79 -9.37 -22.40 -6.50
C THR A 79 -9.00 -21.11 -7.22
N VAL A 80 -7.84 -21.12 -7.89
CA VAL A 80 -7.31 -19.96 -8.60
C VAL A 80 -7.08 -20.33 -10.06
N GLU A 81 -7.57 -19.48 -10.96
CA GLU A 81 -7.19 -19.56 -12.37
C GLU A 81 -5.83 -18.86 -12.55
N ILE A 82 -4.81 -19.65 -12.90
CA ILE A 82 -3.48 -19.12 -13.17
C ILE A 82 -3.45 -18.61 -14.62
N PRO A 83 -3.19 -17.30 -14.86
CA PRO A 83 -3.11 -16.78 -16.20
C PRO A 83 -1.99 -17.45 -16.99
N ALA A 84 -2.17 -17.61 -18.30
CA ALA A 84 -1.12 -18.13 -19.16
C ALA A 84 0.10 -17.20 -19.10
N SER A 85 1.31 -17.75 -19.16
CA SER A 85 2.56 -17.00 -18.97
C SER A 85 2.77 -15.89 -20.01
N ASP A 86 2.22 -16.05 -21.21
CA ASP A 86 2.27 -15.09 -22.31
C ASP A 86 1.29 -13.90 -22.14
N THR A 87 0.32 -14.03 -21.22
CA THR A 87 -0.61 -12.94 -20.88
C THR A 87 -0.11 -12.07 -19.74
N LEU A 88 0.96 -12.49 -19.05
CA LEU A 88 1.54 -11.71 -17.97
C LEU A 88 2.33 -10.51 -18.50
N VAL A 89 1.93 -9.34 -18.04
CA VAL A 89 2.72 -8.12 -18.28
C VAL A 89 3.92 -8.14 -17.35
N VAL A 90 5.11 -8.38 -17.92
CA VAL A 90 6.38 -8.32 -17.20
C VAL A 90 7.19 -7.14 -17.72
N THR A 91 7.50 -6.20 -16.84
CA THR A 91 8.25 -5.00 -17.18
C THR A 91 9.67 -5.10 -16.61
N GLY A 92 10.66 -4.92 -17.49
CA GLY A 92 12.05 -4.84 -17.08
C GLY A 92 12.46 -3.44 -16.64
N ARG A 93 13.60 -3.38 -15.93
CA ARG A 93 14.20 -2.10 -15.53
C ARG A 93 14.85 -1.38 -16.70
N LYS A 94 15.04 -0.08 -16.55
CA LYS A 94 15.80 0.74 -17.49
C LYS A 94 17.29 0.42 -17.34
N TRP A 95 17.86 -0.24 -18.34
CA TRP A 95 19.29 -0.56 -18.39
C TRP A 95 20.13 0.58 -18.95
N ALA A 96 21.35 0.70 -18.46
CA ALA A 96 22.33 1.62 -18.98
C ALA A 96 22.67 1.30 -20.44
N SER A 97 22.86 2.34 -21.23
CA SER A 97 23.26 2.29 -22.64
C SER A 97 24.20 3.45 -22.94
N GLY A 98 25.01 3.35 -24.00
CA GLY A 98 26.01 4.34 -24.37
C GLY A 98 27.40 4.09 -23.78
N PRO A 99 28.34 5.04 -23.92
CA PRO A 99 29.71 4.88 -23.46
C PRO A 99 29.79 4.70 -21.94
N ALA A 100 30.66 3.76 -21.50
CA ALA A 100 30.80 3.44 -20.08
C ALA A 100 31.43 4.57 -19.27
N GLU A 101 32.30 5.39 -19.92
CA GLU A 101 32.95 6.54 -19.31
C GLU A 101 32.01 7.68 -18.93
N ASP A 102 30.88 7.82 -19.63
CA ASP A 102 29.88 8.86 -19.36
C ASP A 102 28.79 8.42 -18.37
N PHE A 103 28.82 7.16 -17.97
CA PHE A 103 27.75 6.59 -17.15
C PHE A 103 27.81 7.06 -15.70
N LYS A 104 26.67 7.57 -15.22
CA LYS A 104 26.45 7.92 -13.82
C LYS A 104 25.24 7.13 -13.28
N PRO A 105 25.44 6.28 -12.26
CA PRO A 105 24.40 5.36 -11.76
C PRO A 105 23.19 6.05 -11.12
N TYR A 106 23.33 7.34 -10.78
CA TYR A 106 22.30 8.13 -10.11
C TYR A 106 22.01 9.46 -10.84
N ALA A 107 22.30 9.51 -12.13
CA ALA A 107 22.12 10.72 -12.94
C ALA A 107 20.71 11.32 -12.83
N ILE A 108 20.67 12.65 -12.67
CA ILE A 108 19.44 13.45 -12.64
C ILE A 108 19.35 14.23 -13.97
N ASN A 109 19.01 13.53 -15.03
CA ASN A 109 18.98 14.05 -16.40
C ASN A 109 17.57 14.06 -16.98
N GLY A 110 16.62 14.66 -16.26
CA GLY A 110 15.22 14.74 -16.70
C GLY A 110 14.39 13.48 -16.43
N SER A 111 14.93 12.52 -15.66
CA SER A 111 14.23 11.30 -15.25
C SER A 111 14.42 11.04 -13.77
N ASP A 112 13.32 10.76 -13.06
CA ASP A 112 13.34 10.35 -11.65
C ASP A 112 13.98 8.98 -11.45
N ILE A 113 14.11 8.20 -12.54
CA ILE A 113 14.55 6.81 -12.52
C ILE A 113 15.82 6.67 -13.33
N PRO A 114 17.01 6.74 -12.69
CA PRO A 114 18.27 6.51 -13.33
C PRO A 114 18.37 5.10 -13.89
N ALA A 115 19.06 4.94 -15.03
CA ALA A 115 19.34 3.63 -15.59
C ALA A 115 20.25 2.81 -14.65
N MET A 116 20.12 1.49 -14.67
CA MET A 116 20.98 0.58 -13.93
C MET A 116 22.00 -0.09 -14.85
N PRO A 117 23.25 -0.26 -14.40
CA PRO A 117 24.25 -0.99 -15.17
C PRO A 117 24.00 -2.48 -15.06
N ARG A 118 24.25 -3.20 -16.17
CA ARG A 118 24.33 -4.67 -16.10
C ARG A 118 25.70 -5.09 -15.59
N PRO A 119 25.78 -5.99 -14.62
CA PRO A 119 27.07 -6.59 -14.24
C PRO A 119 27.79 -7.18 -15.47
N GLY A 120 29.07 -6.93 -15.60
CA GLY A 120 29.87 -7.41 -16.74
C GLY A 120 29.78 -6.61 -18.04
N ALA A 121 28.92 -5.57 -18.12
CA ALA A 121 28.76 -4.74 -19.31
C ALA A 121 29.75 -3.56 -19.39
N GLY A 122 30.79 -3.56 -18.58
CA GLY A 122 31.86 -2.55 -18.62
C GLY A 122 31.62 -1.28 -17.83
N TYR A 123 30.41 -1.07 -17.31
CA TYR A 123 30.08 0.09 -16.49
C TYR A 123 30.70 -0.01 -15.09
N ARG A 124 31.31 1.10 -14.65
CA ARG A 124 31.82 1.22 -13.28
C ARG A 124 30.76 1.89 -12.40
N THR A 125 30.50 1.33 -11.23
CA THR A 125 29.55 1.88 -10.24
C THR A 125 30.16 1.85 -8.86
N HIS A 126 29.92 2.90 -8.10
CA HIS A 126 30.18 2.93 -6.67
C HIS A 126 28.84 2.87 -5.94
N ILE A 127 28.76 2.00 -4.93
CA ILE A 127 27.58 1.84 -4.08
C ILE A 127 28.01 2.07 -2.64
N THR A 128 27.32 2.95 -1.94
CA THR A 128 27.59 3.30 -0.55
C THR A 128 26.29 3.51 0.21
N GLY A 129 26.30 3.28 1.51
CA GLY A 129 25.22 3.68 2.43
C GLY A 129 25.25 5.17 2.80
N LEU A 130 26.28 5.91 2.38
CA LEU A 130 26.37 7.35 2.61
C LEU A 130 25.54 8.11 1.57
N THR A 131 25.18 9.35 1.90
CA THR A 131 24.63 10.26 0.89
C THR A 131 25.67 10.51 -0.20
N HIS A 132 25.25 10.38 -1.45
CA HIS A 132 26.18 10.34 -2.58
C HIS A 132 25.73 11.26 -3.73
N ALA A 133 26.65 11.63 -4.58
CA ALA A 133 26.41 12.35 -5.83
C ALA A 133 25.94 11.41 -6.96
N GLU A 134 25.76 11.95 -8.15
CA GLU A 134 25.25 11.19 -9.32
C GLU A 134 26.19 10.04 -9.76
N ASP A 135 27.47 10.16 -9.48
CA ASP A 135 28.50 9.13 -9.75
C ASP A 135 28.52 8.01 -8.69
N GLY A 136 27.79 8.19 -7.59
CA GLY A 136 27.71 7.24 -6.48
C GLY A 136 28.73 7.47 -5.38
N PHE A 137 29.67 8.42 -5.51
CA PHE A 137 30.62 8.72 -4.45
C PHE A 137 30.00 9.61 -3.36
N PRO A 138 30.44 9.44 -2.10
CA PRO A 138 29.91 10.20 -0.98
C PRO A 138 30.05 11.71 -1.17
N THR A 139 29.03 12.45 -0.73
CA THR A 139 29.06 13.91 -0.71
C THR A 139 28.39 14.46 0.55
N GLN A 140 28.88 15.62 1.01
CA GLN A 140 28.26 16.43 2.07
C GLN A 140 27.84 17.82 1.54
N ASP A 141 27.89 18.05 0.23
CA ASP A 141 27.42 19.28 -0.39
C ASP A 141 25.90 19.40 -0.22
N PRO A 142 25.39 20.40 0.54
CA PRO A 142 23.96 20.50 0.82
C PRO A 142 23.11 20.67 -0.45
N ALA A 143 23.60 21.31 -1.49
CA ALA A 143 22.87 21.51 -2.73
C ALA A 143 22.72 20.21 -3.53
N VAL A 144 23.76 19.37 -3.53
CA VAL A 144 23.71 18.02 -4.14
C VAL A 144 22.75 17.14 -3.36
N VAL A 145 22.86 17.10 -2.04
CA VAL A 145 22.01 16.31 -1.15
C VAL A 145 20.54 16.70 -1.34
N ALA A 146 20.24 18.01 -1.32
CA ALA A 146 18.85 18.50 -1.51
C ALA A 146 18.27 18.02 -2.85
N ARG A 147 19.01 18.09 -3.96
CA ARG A 147 18.51 17.60 -5.26
C ARG A 147 18.25 16.10 -5.27
N VAL A 148 19.14 15.30 -4.69
CA VAL A 148 18.99 13.84 -4.61
C VAL A 148 17.77 13.46 -3.78
N MET A 149 17.60 14.08 -2.60
CA MET A 149 16.47 13.84 -1.70
C MET A 149 15.14 14.30 -2.30
N THR A 150 15.09 15.48 -2.93
CA THR A 150 13.89 15.96 -3.62
C THR A 150 13.44 14.98 -4.70
N ARG A 151 14.36 14.49 -5.52
CA ARG A 151 14.06 13.46 -6.53
C ARG A 151 13.57 12.17 -5.89
N LEU A 152 14.23 11.70 -4.82
CA LEU A 152 13.87 10.45 -4.16
C LEU A 152 12.46 10.52 -3.58
N LEU A 153 12.14 11.59 -2.84
CA LEU A 153 10.86 11.77 -2.18
C LEU A 153 9.73 12.06 -3.18
N GLY A 154 9.98 12.87 -4.21
CA GLY A 154 8.98 13.20 -5.24
C GLY A 154 8.71 12.07 -6.24
N LYS A 155 9.58 11.04 -6.31
CA LYS A 155 9.46 9.97 -7.31
C LYS A 155 8.09 9.29 -7.32
N LEU A 156 7.55 8.93 -6.16
CA LEU A 156 6.28 8.23 -6.10
C LEU A 156 5.10 9.12 -6.46
N ASP A 157 5.18 10.42 -6.15
CA ASP A 157 4.12 11.37 -6.48
C ASP A 157 4.03 11.62 -7.99
N HIS A 158 5.15 11.57 -8.70
CA HIS A 158 5.18 11.69 -10.17
C HIS A 158 4.66 10.45 -10.92
N HIS A 159 4.48 9.33 -10.21
CA HIS A 159 4.07 8.05 -10.79
C HIS A 159 2.83 7.45 -10.14
N ARG A 160 1.95 8.32 -9.59
CA ARG A 160 0.72 7.89 -8.90
C ARG A 160 -0.23 7.09 -9.80
N ASP A 161 -0.31 7.42 -11.07
CA ASP A 161 -1.09 6.73 -12.09
C ASP A 161 -0.70 5.25 -12.24
N LEU A 162 0.58 4.93 -12.05
CA LEU A 162 1.10 3.57 -12.08
C LEU A 162 0.93 2.85 -10.72
N ILE A 163 1.04 3.61 -9.62
CA ILE A 163 1.12 3.07 -8.27
C ILE A 163 -0.25 2.91 -7.63
N ASP A 164 -1.16 3.88 -7.80
CA ASP A 164 -2.45 3.87 -7.13
C ASP A 164 -3.32 2.73 -7.63
N CYS A 165 -3.77 1.90 -6.71
CA CYS A 165 -4.72 0.84 -6.97
C CYS A 165 -5.65 0.71 -5.78
N TYR A 166 -6.94 0.76 -6.04
CA TYR A 166 -7.99 0.67 -5.03
C TYR A 166 -9.27 0.14 -5.68
N GLU A 167 -10.18 -0.29 -4.85
CA GLU A 167 -11.53 -0.68 -5.26
C GLU A 167 -12.56 0.10 -4.46
N THR A 168 -13.69 0.35 -5.10
CA THR A 168 -14.86 0.97 -4.47
C THR A 168 -16.09 0.10 -4.67
N VAL A 169 -16.88 -0.04 -3.62
CA VAL A 169 -18.15 -0.76 -3.68
C VAL A 169 -19.24 0.15 -3.13
N ALA A 170 -20.18 0.52 -3.98
CA ALA A 170 -21.35 1.33 -3.61
C ALA A 170 -20.99 2.63 -2.85
N CYS A 171 -19.96 3.36 -3.32
CA CYS A 171 -19.48 4.59 -2.67
C CYS A 171 -20.20 5.86 -3.12
N ASP A 172 -20.92 5.85 -4.26
CA ASP A 172 -21.45 7.08 -4.88
C ASP A 172 -22.49 7.79 -4.00
N ASP A 173 -23.25 7.03 -3.21
CA ASP A 173 -24.30 7.50 -2.33
C ASP A 173 -24.08 7.09 -0.87
N ALA A 174 -22.85 6.69 -0.53
CA ALA A 174 -22.55 6.16 0.80
C ALA A 174 -22.56 7.26 1.86
N GLU A 175 -23.41 7.11 2.86
CA GLU A 175 -23.45 7.94 4.08
C GLU A 175 -22.48 7.39 5.13
N ILE A 176 -22.30 6.07 5.19
CA ILE A 176 -21.30 5.40 6.02
C ILE A 176 -20.27 4.75 5.10
N LEU A 177 -19.04 5.27 5.08
CA LEU A 177 -17.96 4.74 4.28
C LEU A 177 -17.07 3.84 5.12
N ILE A 178 -16.86 2.61 4.68
CA ILE A 178 -15.91 1.69 5.31
C ILE A 178 -14.58 1.77 4.55
N VAL A 179 -13.46 1.91 5.27
CA VAL A 179 -12.11 1.82 4.70
C VAL A 179 -11.42 0.59 5.27
N ALA A 180 -11.21 -0.43 4.45
CA ALA A 180 -10.67 -1.72 4.90
C ALA A 180 -9.73 -2.33 3.85
N TYR A 181 -8.77 -3.14 4.30
CA TYR A 181 -7.77 -3.80 3.47
C TYR A 181 -7.60 -5.27 3.85
N GLY A 182 -6.89 -6.04 3.01
CA GLY A 182 -6.60 -7.45 3.26
C GLY A 182 -7.86 -8.28 3.52
N ILE A 183 -7.76 -9.22 4.45
CA ILE A 183 -8.89 -10.09 4.82
C ILE A 183 -10.06 -9.31 5.41
N THR A 184 -9.78 -8.21 6.14
CA THR A 184 -10.82 -7.36 6.73
C THR A 184 -11.70 -6.71 5.67
N ALA A 185 -11.14 -6.39 4.49
CA ALA A 185 -11.93 -5.89 3.35
C ALA A 185 -12.94 -6.92 2.83
N ARG A 186 -12.65 -8.23 2.89
CA ARG A 186 -13.62 -9.27 2.54
C ARG A 186 -14.82 -9.28 3.50
N SER A 187 -14.54 -9.15 4.80
CA SER A 187 -15.60 -9.01 5.81
C SER A 187 -16.42 -7.74 5.61
N ALA A 188 -15.75 -6.63 5.32
CA ALA A 188 -16.40 -5.34 5.05
C ALA A 188 -17.28 -5.38 3.79
N HIS A 189 -16.80 -6.01 2.72
CA HIS A 189 -17.62 -6.22 1.50
C HIS A 189 -18.94 -6.93 1.81
N ARG A 190 -18.89 -8.00 2.59
CA ARG A 190 -20.11 -8.72 3.02
C ARG A 190 -21.00 -7.83 3.89
N ALA A 191 -20.42 -7.11 4.84
CA ALA A 191 -21.14 -6.22 5.74
C ALA A 191 -21.88 -5.08 4.98
N VAL A 192 -21.22 -4.48 3.98
CA VAL A 192 -21.84 -3.46 3.11
C VAL A 192 -23.04 -4.03 2.36
N HIS A 193 -22.95 -5.23 1.80
CA HIS A 193 -24.09 -5.89 1.14
C HIS A 193 -25.25 -6.13 2.11
N GLN A 194 -24.95 -6.60 3.33
CA GLN A 194 -25.97 -6.83 4.37
C GLN A 194 -26.62 -5.52 4.83
N ALA A 195 -25.83 -4.46 5.05
CA ALA A 195 -26.34 -3.15 5.43
C ALA A 195 -27.25 -2.54 4.35
N ARG A 196 -26.82 -2.60 3.09
CA ARG A 196 -27.63 -2.11 1.95
C ARG A 196 -28.93 -2.89 1.77
N ALA A 197 -28.92 -4.19 2.02
CA ALA A 197 -30.15 -4.99 2.01
C ALA A 197 -31.15 -4.57 3.09
N GLN A 198 -30.70 -3.84 4.11
CA GLN A 198 -31.51 -3.24 5.18
C GLN A 198 -31.83 -1.76 4.94
N GLY A 199 -31.47 -1.20 3.78
CA GLY A 199 -31.73 0.19 3.41
C GLY A 199 -30.68 1.20 3.88
N LEU A 200 -29.58 0.76 4.49
CA LEU A 200 -28.50 1.64 4.94
C LEU A 200 -27.54 1.97 3.78
N ALA A 201 -27.25 3.25 3.58
CA ALA A 201 -26.35 3.74 2.52
C ALA A 201 -24.88 3.55 2.93
N ALA A 202 -24.42 2.29 2.96
CA ALA A 202 -23.04 1.93 3.26
C ALA A 202 -22.22 1.72 1.99
N GLY A 203 -20.92 2.10 2.01
CA GLY A 203 -19.97 1.87 0.93
C GLY A 203 -18.63 1.36 1.45
N LEU A 204 -17.80 0.78 0.56
CA LEU A 204 -16.47 0.31 0.88
C LEU A 204 -15.44 0.95 -0.04
N PHE A 205 -14.42 1.56 0.53
CA PHE A 205 -13.17 1.91 -0.11
C PHE A 205 -12.10 0.92 0.33
N ARG A 206 -11.51 0.21 -0.63
CA ARG A 206 -10.47 -0.79 -0.38
C ARG A 206 -9.16 -0.35 -1.04
N PRO A 207 -8.15 0.13 -0.30
CA PRO A 207 -6.83 0.32 -0.85
C PRO A 207 -6.19 -1.05 -1.16
N VAL A 208 -5.70 -1.23 -2.39
CA VAL A 208 -4.83 -2.34 -2.81
C VAL A 208 -3.37 -1.89 -2.73
N THR A 209 -3.09 -0.65 -3.15
CA THR A 209 -1.86 0.05 -2.77
C THR A 209 -2.11 0.76 -1.44
N LEU A 210 -1.38 0.33 -0.41
CA LEU A 210 -1.51 0.90 0.94
C LEU A 210 -0.55 2.08 1.13
N TRP A 211 0.66 1.98 0.58
CA TRP A 211 1.64 3.06 0.59
C TRP A 211 2.26 3.26 -0.79
N PRO A 212 2.39 4.49 -1.28
CA PRO A 212 1.71 5.69 -0.77
C PRO A 212 0.19 5.54 -0.86
N PHE A 213 -0.53 6.05 0.14
CA PHE A 213 -1.99 5.89 0.20
C PHE A 213 -2.69 6.64 -0.95
N PRO A 214 -3.75 6.11 -1.58
CA PRO A 214 -4.52 6.77 -2.65
C PRO A 214 -5.45 7.86 -2.10
N GLU A 215 -4.86 8.95 -1.57
CA GLU A 215 -5.56 10.01 -0.84
C GLU A 215 -6.64 10.71 -1.66
N GLN A 216 -6.34 11.04 -2.93
CA GLN A 216 -7.30 11.76 -3.77
C GLN A 216 -8.55 10.92 -4.05
N ALA A 217 -8.36 9.61 -4.23
CA ALA A 217 -9.45 8.68 -4.43
C ALA A 217 -10.33 8.58 -3.16
N LEU A 218 -9.72 8.42 -1.98
CA LEU A 218 -10.46 8.39 -0.73
C LEU A 218 -11.22 9.71 -0.51
N ARG A 219 -10.57 10.87 -0.68
CA ARG A 219 -11.23 12.19 -0.57
C ARG A 219 -12.43 12.34 -1.51
N SER A 220 -12.38 11.74 -2.70
CA SER A 220 -13.47 11.86 -3.66
C SER A 220 -14.73 11.11 -3.19
N VAL A 221 -14.57 9.95 -2.57
CA VAL A 221 -15.70 9.13 -2.11
C VAL A 221 -16.19 9.49 -0.70
N THR A 222 -15.42 10.26 0.07
CA THR A 222 -15.85 10.73 1.39
C THR A 222 -16.72 11.97 1.36
N ARG A 223 -16.92 12.60 0.20
CA ARG A 223 -17.66 13.87 0.09
C ARG A 223 -19.11 13.81 0.58
N CYS A 224 -19.76 12.66 0.39
CA CYS A 224 -21.14 12.43 0.80
C CYS A 224 -21.23 11.68 2.14
N ALA A 225 -20.11 11.17 2.65
CA ALA A 225 -20.10 10.36 3.85
C ALA A 225 -20.32 11.23 5.10
N GLN A 226 -21.20 10.80 5.96
CA GLN A 226 -21.47 11.38 7.28
C GLN A 226 -20.52 10.81 8.34
N ALA A 227 -20.06 9.56 8.14
CA ALA A 227 -19.05 8.92 8.98
C ALA A 227 -18.18 7.94 8.17
N VAL A 228 -16.95 7.74 8.64
CA VAL A 228 -16.03 6.74 8.11
C VAL A 228 -15.74 5.70 9.20
N LEU A 229 -15.82 4.42 8.84
CA LEU A 229 -15.49 3.29 9.72
C LEU A 229 -14.21 2.62 9.23
N VAL A 230 -13.22 2.45 10.12
CA VAL A 230 -11.97 1.75 9.80
C VAL A 230 -11.84 0.50 10.67
N PRO A 231 -12.24 -0.68 10.14
CA PRO A 231 -12.00 -1.95 10.81
C PRO A 231 -10.58 -2.44 10.55
N GLU A 232 -9.81 -2.73 11.61
CA GLU A 232 -8.42 -3.18 11.52
C GLU A 232 -8.08 -4.22 12.59
N MET A 233 -7.29 -5.23 12.22
CA MET A 233 -6.72 -6.20 13.18
C MET A 233 -5.41 -5.68 13.78
N ASN A 234 -5.45 -4.46 14.34
CA ASN A 234 -4.36 -3.77 15.04
C ASN A 234 -4.93 -2.67 15.93
N GLY A 235 -4.08 -1.85 16.54
CA GLY A 235 -4.44 -0.74 17.42
C GLY A 235 -4.94 0.54 16.71
N GLY A 236 -5.27 0.48 15.42
CA GLY A 236 -5.76 1.64 14.64
C GLY A 236 -4.65 2.33 13.84
N GLN A 237 -3.77 1.57 13.21
CA GLN A 237 -2.62 2.11 12.48
C GLN A 237 -3.03 2.85 11.21
N LEU A 238 -3.91 2.27 10.37
CA LEU A 238 -4.41 2.94 9.18
C LEU A 238 -5.42 4.03 9.52
N CYS A 239 -6.16 3.86 10.60
CA CYS A 239 -7.18 4.82 11.03
C CYS A 239 -6.62 6.24 11.18
N TRP A 240 -5.38 6.40 11.65
CA TRP A 240 -4.74 7.71 11.78
C TRP A 240 -4.52 8.39 10.43
N GLU A 241 -4.16 7.62 9.42
CA GLU A 241 -3.99 8.13 8.07
C GLU A 241 -5.34 8.49 7.43
N VAL A 242 -6.34 7.64 7.61
CA VAL A 242 -7.72 7.90 7.16
C VAL A 242 -8.28 9.17 7.82
N ASP A 243 -8.10 9.32 9.12
CA ASP A 243 -8.54 10.51 9.87
C ASP A 243 -7.90 11.81 9.33
N ARG A 244 -6.59 11.77 9.06
CA ARG A 244 -5.87 12.88 8.42
C ARG A 244 -6.44 13.23 7.03
N ILE A 245 -6.79 12.21 6.24
CA ILE A 245 -7.28 12.38 4.86
C ILE A 245 -8.72 12.87 4.85
N CYS A 246 -9.57 12.31 5.70
CA CYS A 246 -11.00 12.60 5.78
C CYS A 246 -11.31 13.80 6.69
N ALA A 247 -10.37 14.74 6.86
CA ALA A 247 -10.53 15.90 7.74
C ALA A 247 -11.89 16.58 7.55
N GLY A 248 -12.71 16.58 8.61
CA GLY A 248 -14.08 17.12 8.62
C GLY A 248 -15.19 16.05 8.63
N THR A 249 -14.89 14.80 8.29
CA THR A 249 -15.82 13.66 8.44
C THR A 249 -15.39 12.82 9.65
N PRO A 250 -16.28 12.52 10.62
CA PRO A 250 -15.91 11.71 11.77
C PRO A 250 -15.40 10.32 11.39
N VAL A 251 -14.25 9.91 11.95
CA VAL A 251 -13.65 8.60 11.71
C VAL A 251 -13.77 7.73 12.96
N SER A 252 -14.44 6.61 12.83
CA SER A 252 -14.65 5.60 13.87
C SER A 252 -13.74 4.39 13.66
N ARG A 253 -13.34 3.75 14.75
CA ARG A 253 -12.50 2.56 14.77
C ARG A 253 -13.31 1.32 15.12
N LEU A 254 -12.94 0.19 14.52
CA LEU A 254 -13.31 -1.14 14.96
C LEU A 254 -12.05 -1.99 14.99
N ASN A 255 -11.43 -2.09 16.16
CA ASN A 255 -10.10 -2.71 16.29
C ASN A 255 -10.18 -4.07 16.98
N ARG A 256 -9.37 -5.04 16.50
CA ARG A 256 -9.08 -6.29 17.20
C ARG A 256 -7.57 -6.51 17.29
N ILE A 257 -7.11 -6.99 18.44
CA ILE A 257 -5.69 -7.23 18.72
C ILE A 257 -5.45 -8.61 19.36
N ASP A 258 -6.46 -9.46 19.34
CA ASP A 258 -6.52 -10.75 20.04
C ASP A 258 -6.20 -11.95 19.13
N GLY A 259 -5.80 -11.71 17.88
CA GLY A 259 -5.49 -12.75 16.92
C GLY A 259 -6.70 -13.40 16.26
N GLU A 260 -7.86 -12.76 16.34
CA GLU A 260 -9.09 -13.19 15.68
C GLU A 260 -9.48 -12.19 14.56
N SER A 261 -10.11 -12.70 13.50
CA SER A 261 -10.59 -11.85 12.41
C SER A 261 -11.82 -11.05 12.81
N ILE A 262 -11.97 -9.86 12.24
CA ILE A 262 -13.18 -9.05 12.36
C ILE A 262 -14.24 -9.66 11.42
N THR A 263 -15.38 -10.02 11.98
CA THR A 263 -16.47 -10.67 11.23
C THR A 263 -17.34 -9.66 10.48
N PRO A 264 -18.05 -10.08 9.41
CA PRO A 264 -19.03 -9.23 8.74
C PRO A 264 -20.10 -8.68 9.69
N ASP A 265 -20.58 -9.50 10.62
CA ASP A 265 -21.63 -9.09 11.57
C ASP A 265 -21.16 -7.98 12.53
N GLN A 266 -19.90 -8.04 12.97
CA GLN A 266 -19.32 -6.98 13.81
C GLN A 266 -19.22 -5.65 13.05
N ILE A 267 -18.85 -5.70 11.77
CA ILE A 267 -18.78 -4.50 10.92
C ILE A 267 -20.20 -3.98 10.65
N GLN A 268 -21.14 -4.86 10.32
CA GLN A 268 -22.54 -4.47 10.08
C GLN A 268 -23.16 -3.82 11.31
N GLN A 269 -22.97 -4.41 12.50
CA GLN A 269 -23.48 -3.83 13.74
C GLN A 269 -22.93 -2.40 13.96
N ARG A 270 -21.63 -2.20 13.65
CA ARG A 270 -21.03 -0.88 13.79
C ARG A 270 -21.55 0.13 12.75
N ILE A 271 -21.90 -0.33 11.53
CA ILE A 271 -22.56 0.50 10.51
C ILE A 271 -23.93 0.98 11.04
N ILE A 272 -24.74 0.07 11.63
CA ILE A 272 -26.06 0.40 12.19
C ILE A 272 -25.92 1.46 13.29
N GLU A 273 -25.01 1.26 14.24
CA GLU A 273 -24.76 2.22 15.33
C GLU A 273 -24.36 3.61 14.80
N LEU A 274 -23.52 3.68 13.76
CA LEU A 274 -23.12 4.95 13.16
C LEU A 274 -24.25 5.64 12.41
N ALA A 275 -25.12 4.89 11.73
CA ALA A 275 -26.30 5.44 11.07
C ALA A 275 -27.30 6.04 12.07
N GLU A 276 -27.58 5.36 13.19
CA GLU A 276 -28.43 5.85 14.25
C GLU A 276 -27.92 7.15 14.89
N HIS A 277 -26.58 7.30 15.01
CA HIS A 277 -25.99 8.51 15.57
C HIS A 277 -25.96 9.70 14.60
N ALA A 278 -26.02 9.42 13.30
CA ALA A 278 -26.05 10.48 12.27
C ALA A 278 -27.43 11.10 12.10
N GLU A 279 -28.52 10.42 12.56
CA GLU A 279 -29.90 10.93 12.53
C GLU A 279 -30.24 11.87 13.73
N HIS A 280 -29.34 11.99 14.69
CA HIS A 280 -29.50 12.82 15.89
C HIS A 280 -28.47 13.95 15.94
#